data_ba4ded238b7f667e03411b9cb04db68a
#
_entry.id   ba4ded238b7f667e03411b9cb04db68a
#
_cell.length_a   1.000
_cell.length_b   1.000
_cell.length_c   1.000
_cell.angle_alpha   90.00
_cell.angle_beta   90.00
_cell.angle_gamma   90.00
#
_symmetry.space_group_name_H-M   'P 1'
#
loop_
_entity.id
_entity.type
_entity.pdbx_description
1 polymer ?
#
loop_
_entity_poly.entity_id
_entity_poly.type
_entity_poly.pdbx_seq_one_letter_code
_entity_poly.pdbx_strand_id
1 'polypeptide(L)'
;MLKNKAVAIFACMIAGFSFVALNTPTSLGIFVISLFFPVFFSVDSLLMARRMKINFELSGACVVGMNKCMHIEIARRHGLRGHIDMVFECKNRFTGAIVELPVTLCPGQRVLERFDVPLDTSCVGLISITLKKATLIDAIGMSLSPLSCAFEGSYAVYPSIPQVDTYFDHMAQTESSNASYDQSMKGRDESEVFDLREFRRGDAMRTVHWKRTACFDELVVREASRPVDSRTVLIFGGIAGANESEEAKAELNSAASLFVGISQSLLRQGVVHTVLQKANGIIIDARLIENEGDFNTMIDEFIAFPLSSDVAFSAEDEKRLSSMQQLSKIILVTNFLQNEELERLGVYGDLSVVVVGARNATAFSEKRLYRVIAVSADSVGTSVKNMEL
;
A
#
# COMPACT_ATOMS: atom_id res chain seq x y z
N MET A 1 17.71 -6.66 -34.62
CA MET A 1 18.61 -5.56 -35.12
C MET A 1 19.90 -6.06 -35.76
N LEU A 2 20.75 -6.84 -35.09
CA LEU A 2 22.01 -7.33 -35.70
C LEU A 2 21.77 -8.07 -37.02
N LYS A 3 20.74 -8.93 -37.05
CA LYS A 3 20.34 -9.65 -38.26
C LYS A 3 19.95 -8.71 -39.41
N ASN A 4 19.17 -7.66 -39.14
CA ASN A 4 18.72 -6.71 -40.17
C ASN A 4 19.89 -5.88 -40.71
N LYS A 5 20.82 -5.45 -39.84
CA LYS A 5 22.05 -4.78 -40.28
C LYS A 5 22.92 -5.69 -41.16
N ALA A 6 23.09 -6.96 -40.75
CA ALA A 6 23.85 -7.94 -41.53
C ALA A 6 23.19 -8.17 -42.92
N VAL A 7 21.86 -8.30 -42.97
CA VAL A 7 21.13 -8.46 -44.25
C VAL A 7 21.31 -7.25 -45.15
N ALA A 8 21.23 -6.03 -44.60
CA ALA A 8 21.44 -4.82 -45.41
C ALA A 8 22.88 -4.69 -45.94
N ILE A 9 23.86 -5.01 -45.09
CA ILE A 9 25.29 -5.01 -45.52
C ILE A 9 25.49 -6.05 -46.63
N PHE A 10 24.87 -7.25 -46.44
CA PHE A 10 24.99 -8.33 -47.42
C PHE A 10 24.30 -7.96 -48.76
N ALA A 11 23.12 -7.31 -48.70
CA ALA A 11 22.43 -6.79 -49.87
C ALA A 11 23.28 -5.73 -50.61
N CYS A 12 23.89 -4.80 -49.86
CA CYS A 12 24.82 -3.83 -50.44
C CYS A 12 26.05 -4.48 -51.10
N MET A 13 26.60 -5.53 -50.50
CA MET A 13 27.72 -6.27 -51.07
C MET A 13 27.32 -6.99 -52.36
N ILE A 14 26.16 -7.64 -52.40
CA ILE A 14 25.65 -8.30 -53.60
C ILE A 14 25.42 -7.26 -54.71
N ALA A 15 24.80 -6.13 -54.40
CA ALA A 15 24.51 -5.07 -55.34
C ALA A 15 25.81 -4.44 -55.89
N GLY A 16 26.84 -4.27 -55.02
CA GLY A 16 28.16 -3.82 -55.41
C GLY A 16 28.88 -4.79 -56.32
N PHE A 17 28.85 -6.09 -55.97
CA PHE A 17 29.43 -7.13 -56.83
C PHE A 17 28.71 -7.21 -58.20
N SER A 18 27.39 -7.13 -58.22
CA SER A 18 26.58 -7.12 -59.43
C SER A 18 26.91 -5.90 -60.33
N PHE A 19 27.20 -4.74 -59.69
CA PHE A 19 27.63 -3.55 -60.43
C PHE A 19 28.97 -3.76 -61.12
N VAL A 20 29.97 -4.30 -60.38
CA VAL A 20 31.28 -4.59 -60.94
C VAL A 20 31.24 -5.63 -62.05
N ALA A 21 30.43 -6.68 -61.89
CA ALA A 21 30.33 -7.80 -62.81
C ALA A 21 29.61 -7.43 -64.13
N LEU A 22 28.49 -6.67 -64.03
CA LEU A 22 27.62 -6.37 -65.17
C LEU A 22 27.94 -5.04 -65.86
N ASN A 23 28.54 -4.11 -65.13
CA ASN A 23 28.88 -2.75 -65.59
C ASN A 23 27.78 -2.04 -66.38
N THR A 24 26.50 -2.19 -65.96
CA THR A 24 25.34 -1.62 -66.60
C THR A 24 24.80 -0.41 -65.81
N PRO A 25 24.13 0.58 -66.44
CA PRO A 25 23.52 1.70 -65.73
C PRO A 25 22.47 1.26 -64.71
N THR A 26 21.78 0.15 -64.99
CA THR A 26 20.80 -0.44 -64.07
C THR A 26 21.41 -1.03 -62.81
N SER A 27 22.54 -1.73 -62.93
CA SER A 27 23.27 -2.27 -61.78
C SER A 27 23.86 -1.17 -60.90
N LEU A 28 24.31 -0.05 -61.49
CA LEU A 28 24.73 1.14 -60.77
C LEU A 28 23.58 1.72 -59.96
N GLY A 29 22.40 1.87 -60.59
CA GLY A 29 21.19 2.37 -59.91
C GLY A 29 20.79 1.53 -58.71
N ILE A 30 20.81 0.18 -58.81
CA ILE A 30 20.50 -0.73 -57.69
C ILE A 30 21.51 -0.58 -56.56
N PHE A 31 22.79 -0.48 -56.89
CA PHE A 31 23.85 -0.28 -55.91
C PHE A 31 23.69 1.05 -55.15
N VAL A 32 23.44 2.14 -55.86
CA VAL A 32 23.21 3.47 -55.27
C VAL A 32 21.99 3.43 -54.34
N ILE A 33 20.87 2.85 -54.80
CA ILE A 33 19.67 2.72 -53.99
C ILE A 33 19.95 1.88 -52.74
N SER A 34 20.63 0.76 -52.86
CA SER A 34 20.95 -0.12 -51.71
C SER A 34 21.81 0.58 -50.66
N LEU A 35 22.68 1.52 -51.10
CA LEU A 35 23.55 2.29 -50.18
C LEU A 35 22.75 3.44 -49.51
N PHE A 36 21.95 4.17 -50.24
CA PHE A 36 21.21 5.32 -49.71
C PHE A 36 19.96 4.97 -48.93
N PHE A 37 19.35 3.84 -49.22
CA PHE A 37 18.10 3.40 -48.57
C PHE A 37 18.22 3.28 -47.02
N PRO A 38 19.17 2.58 -46.45
CA PRO A 38 19.33 2.50 -44.97
C PRO A 38 19.67 3.85 -44.35
N VAL A 39 20.46 4.67 -45.05
CA VAL A 39 20.82 6.01 -44.57
C VAL A 39 19.59 6.91 -44.54
N PHE A 40 18.76 6.88 -45.58
CA PHE A 40 17.52 7.65 -45.64
C PHE A 40 16.58 7.30 -44.50
N PHE A 41 16.34 5.98 -44.22
CA PHE A 41 15.48 5.57 -43.13
C PHE A 41 16.03 5.94 -41.76
N SER A 42 17.36 5.88 -41.56
CA SER A 42 17.99 6.29 -40.33
C SER A 42 17.87 7.80 -40.08
N VAL A 43 18.04 8.62 -41.10
CA VAL A 43 17.87 10.08 -41.01
C VAL A 43 16.40 10.44 -40.78
N ASP A 44 15.48 9.81 -41.51
CA ASP A 44 14.03 10.02 -41.36
C ASP A 44 13.59 9.68 -39.93
N SER A 45 14.01 8.53 -39.38
CA SER A 45 13.74 8.10 -38.02
C SER A 45 14.28 9.11 -36.99
N LEU A 46 15.49 9.63 -37.17
CA LEU A 46 16.07 10.62 -36.28
C LEU A 46 15.31 11.96 -36.28
N LEU A 47 14.93 12.42 -37.47
CA LEU A 47 14.13 13.64 -37.62
C LEU A 47 12.73 13.48 -37.01
N MET A 48 12.12 12.32 -37.20
CA MET A 48 10.84 11.96 -36.60
C MET A 48 10.93 11.93 -35.05
N ALA A 49 11.95 11.29 -34.49
CA ALA A 49 12.18 11.22 -33.05
C ALA A 49 12.26 12.61 -32.40
N ARG A 50 12.92 13.56 -33.08
CA ARG A 50 13.05 14.95 -32.61
C ARG A 50 11.76 15.77 -32.65
N ARG A 51 10.80 15.40 -33.53
CA ARG A 51 9.56 16.15 -33.75
C ARG A 51 8.35 15.53 -33.05
N MET A 52 8.49 14.34 -32.50
CA MET A 52 7.43 13.62 -31.82
C MET A 52 7.22 14.22 -30.43
N LYS A 53 5.93 14.40 -30.07
CA LYS A 53 5.53 14.76 -28.70
C LYS A 53 4.79 13.58 -28.10
N ILE A 54 5.19 13.18 -26.91
CA ILE A 54 4.60 12.09 -26.15
C ILE A 54 4.10 12.67 -24.84
N ASN A 55 2.82 12.49 -24.58
CA ASN A 55 2.17 12.86 -23.33
C ASN A 55 1.78 11.59 -22.60
N PHE A 56 1.96 11.60 -21.28
CA PHE A 56 1.62 10.50 -20.40
C PHE A 56 0.50 10.97 -19.47
N GLU A 57 -0.58 10.22 -19.39
CA GLU A 57 -1.68 10.47 -18.46
C GLU A 57 -1.81 9.26 -17.53
N LEU A 58 -1.62 9.49 -16.25
CA LEU A 58 -1.77 8.48 -15.21
C LEU A 58 -2.84 8.95 -14.22
N SER A 59 -3.94 8.23 -14.11
CA SER A 59 -5.00 8.54 -13.14
C SER A 59 -4.67 7.95 -11.77
N GLY A 60 -5.00 8.68 -10.69
CA GLY A 60 -4.57 8.51 -9.31
C GLY A 60 -4.65 7.10 -8.68
N ALA A 61 -5.85 6.56 -8.41
CA ALA A 61 -6.01 5.43 -7.50
C ALA A 61 -6.87 4.29 -8.08
N CYS A 62 -6.69 3.08 -7.55
CA CYS A 62 -7.53 1.92 -7.84
C CYS A 62 -7.53 0.97 -6.62
N VAL A 63 -8.40 -0.03 -6.63
CA VAL A 63 -8.42 -1.12 -5.66
C VAL A 63 -7.70 -2.32 -6.26
N VAL A 64 -7.09 -3.16 -5.39
CA VAL A 64 -6.43 -4.42 -5.79
C VAL A 64 -7.30 -5.23 -6.75
N GLY A 65 -6.70 -5.71 -7.85
CA GLY A 65 -7.36 -6.53 -8.85
C GLY A 65 -8.24 -5.77 -9.85
N MET A 66 -8.40 -4.45 -9.71
CA MET A 66 -9.10 -3.64 -10.71
C MET A 66 -8.20 -3.32 -11.90
N ASN A 67 -8.77 -3.38 -13.10
CA ASN A 67 -8.05 -2.98 -14.30
C ASN A 67 -7.72 -1.49 -14.28
N LYS A 68 -6.44 -1.17 -14.38
CA LYS A 68 -5.93 0.18 -14.47
C LYS A 68 -4.99 0.32 -15.65
N CYS A 69 -5.11 1.42 -16.40
CA CYS A 69 -4.26 1.70 -17.54
C CYS A 69 -3.61 3.06 -17.39
N MET A 70 -2.39 3.17 -17.87
CA MET A 70 -1.72 4.43 -18.20
C MET A 70 -2.00 4.76 -19.67
N HIS A 71 -2.40 5.99 -19.95
CA HIS A 71 -2.64 6.46 -21.28
C HIS A 71 -1.40 7.15 -21.83
N ILE A 72 -0.96 6.73 -23.01
CA ILE A 72 0.16 7.33 -23.73
C ILE A 72 -0.38 7.94 -25.01
N GLU A 73 -0.29 9.26 -25.13
CA GLU A 73 -0.68 9.98 -26.34
C GLU A 73 0.55 10.34 -27.15
N ILE A 74 0.55 9.95 -28.40
CA ILE A 74 1.63 10.23 -29.35
C ILE A 74 1.10 11.19 -30.42
N ALA A 75 1.64 12.42 -30.42
CA ALA A 75 1.37 13.42 -31.42
C ALA A 75 2.53 13.55 -32.40
N ARG A 76 2.23 13.49 -33.71
CA ARG A 76 3.22 13.52 -34.77
C ARG A 76 2.68 14.20 -36.04
N ARG A 77 3.56 14.70 -36.91
CA ARG A 77 3.16 15.39 -38.15
C ARG A 77 2.91 14.44 -39.32
N HIS A 78 3.55 13.29 -39.37
CA HIS A 78 3.47 12.33 -40.47
C HIS A 78 3.33 10.90 -39.95
N GLY A 79 2.87 9.98 -40.79
CA GLY A 79 2.73 8.57 -40.43
C GLY A 79 4.06 7.97 -40.01
N LEU A 80 4.10 7.36 -38.85
CA LEU A 80 5.29 6.68 -38.32
C LEU A 80 5.50 5.39 -39.11
N ARG A 81 6.73 5.19 -39.51
CA ARG A 81 7.20 3.91 -40.04
C ARG A 81 8.09 3.29 -39.00
N GLY A 82 7.55 2.32 -38.24
CA GLY A 82 8.30 1.67 -37.16
C GLY A 82 7.52 1.54 -35.90
N HIS A 83 8.19 1.22 -34.79
CA HIS A 83 7.60 1.06 -33.48
C HIS A 83 8.45 1.78 -32.41
N ILE A 84 7.80 2.04 -31.28
CA ILE A 84 8.43 2.72 -30.16
C ILE A 84 8.55 1.70 -29.02
N ASP A 85 9.78 1.46 -28.58
CA ASP A 85 10.05 0.66 -27.40
C ASP A 85 10.31 1.58 -26.22
N MET A 86 9.57 1.35 -25.15
CA MET A 86 9.71 2.04 -23.87
C MET A 86 9.95 1.02 -22.76
N VAL A 87 10.74 1.39 -21.79
CA VAL A 87 10.95 0.59 -20.57
C VAL A 87 10.66 1.49 -19.39
N PHE A 88 9.63 1.13 -18.63
CA PHE A 88 9.28 1.78 -17.38
C PHE A 88 9.80 0.95 -16.21
N GLU A 89 10.29 1.61 -15.19
CA GLU A 89 10.57 1.02 -13.90
C GLU A 89 9.40 1.32 -12.98
N CYS A 90 8.76 0.28 -12.48
CA CYS A 90 7.66 0.35 -11.51
C CYS A 90 8.21 -0.09 -10.15
N LYS A 91 8.17 0.81 -9.16
CA LYS A 91 8.61 0.52 -7.80
C LYS A 91 7.43 0.62 -6.85
N ASN A 92 7.05 -0.49 -6.25
CA ASN A 92 6.07 -0.50 -5.16
C ASN A 92 6.77 -0.06 -3.87
N ARG A 93 6.33 1.08 -3.28
CA ARG A 93 6.93 1.60 -2.05
C ARG A 93 6.59 0.74 -0.84
N PHE A 94 5.42 0.11 -0.83
CA PHE A 94 4.95 -0.71 0.26
C PHE A 94 5.78 -2.00 0.40
N THR A 95 5.97 -2.74 -0.69
CA THR A 95 6.71 -4.01 -0.68
C THR A 95 8.19 -3.86 -0.99
N GLY A 96 8.60 -2.71 -1.53
CA GLY A 96 9.96 -2.50 -2.04
C GLY A 96 10.25 -3.18 -3.37
N ALA A 97 9.30 -3.88 -3.97
CA ALA A 97 9.48 -4.59 -5.24
C ALA A 97 9.73 -3.61 -6.39
N ILE A 98 10.67 -3.95 -7.26
CA ILE A 98 10.98 -3.21 -8.48
C ILE A 98 10.75 -4.14 -9.67
N VAL A 99 9.91 -3.71 -10.59
CA VAL A 99 9.57 -4.47 -11.80
C VAL A 99 9.77 -3.58 -13.02
N GLU A 100 10.41 -4.10 -14.06
CA GLU A 100 10.49 -3.41 -15.35
C GLU A 100 9.28 -3.77 -16.21
N LEU A 101 8.61 -2.75 -16.74
CA LEU A 101 7.48 -2.87 -17.66
C LEU A 101 7.95 -2.47 -19.07
N PRO A 102 8.28 -3.44 -19.93
CA PRO A 102 8.56 -3.17 -21.33
C PRO A 102 7.26 -2.94 -22.10
N VAL A 103 7.19 -1.87 -22.85
CA VAL A 103 6.02 -1.47 -23.65
C VAL A 103 6.47 -1.22 -25.07
N THR A 104 5.89 -1.93 -26.03
CA THR A 104 6.10 -1.70 -27.46
C THR A 104 4.84 -1.09 -28.07
N LEU A 105 4.94 0.11 -28.59
CA LEU A 105 3.85 0.82 -29.25
C LEU A 105 4.07 0.80 -30.76
N CYS A 106 3.05 0.39 -31.51
CA CYS A 106 3.05 0.39 -32.97
C CYS A 106 2.06 1.43 -33.49
N PRO A 107 2.47 2.70 -33.57
CA PRO A 107 1.59 3.75 -34.05
C PRO A 107 1.22 3.55 -35.52
N GLY A 108 -0.07 3.69 -35.85
CA GLY A 108 -0.58 3.55 -37.20
C GLY A 108 -0.37 4.81 -38.09
N GLN A 109 -1.41 5.34 -38.75
CA GLN A 109 -1.29 6.48 -39.65
C GLN A 109 -1.87 7.80 -39.13
N ARG A 110 -2.46 7.80 -37.93
CA ARG A 110 -3.11 8.98 -37.35
C ARG A 110 -2.09 9.99 -36.81
N VAL A 111 -2.43 11.26 -36.88
CA VAL A 111 -1.60 12.35 -36.38
C VAL A 111 -1.53 12.32 -34.81
N LEU A 112 -2.62 11.93 -34.19
CA LEU A 112 -2.74 11.74 -32.74
C LEU A 112 -3.24 10.33 -32.48
N GLU A 113 -2.52 9.58 -31.69
CA GLU A 113 -2.90 8.23 -31.28
C GLU A 113 -2.74 8.06 -29.77
N ARG A 114 -3.71 7.37 -29.17
CA ARG A 114 -3.74 7.05 -27.74
C ARG A 114 -3.59 5.55 -27.58
N PHE A 115 -2.73 5.17 -26.65
CA PHE A 115 -2.43 3.79 -26.28
C PHE A 115 -2.72 3.59 -24.80
N ASP A 116 -3.40 2.49 -24.49
CA ASP A 116 -3.71 2.10 -23.12
C ASP A 116 -2.74 1.01 -22.71
N VAL A 117 -1.87 1.32 -21.75
CA VAL A 117 -0.89 0.38 -21.19
C VAL A 117 -1.43 -0.13 -19.86
N PRO A 118 -1.71 -1.44 -19.75
CA PRO A 118 -2.19 -2.02 -18.52
C PRO A 118 -1.10 -1.93 -17.44
N LEU A 119 -1.50 -1.56 -16.23
CA LEU A 119 -0.64 -1.47 -15.05
C LEU A 119 -0.92 -2.64 -14.12
N ASP A 120 0.12 -3.06 -13.41
CA ASP A 120 0.00 -4.09 -12.39
C ASP A 120 -0.73 -3.54 -11.16
N THR A 121 -1.86 -4.17 -10.81
CA THR A 121 -2.68 -3.87 -9.64
C THR A 121 -2.83 -5.09 -8.73
N SER A 122 -1.96 -6.08 -8.89
CA SER A 122 -2.03 -7.35 -8.15
C SER A 122 -1.64 -7.21 -6.68
N CYS A 123 -0.94 -6.14 -6.31
CA CYS A 123 -0.44 -5.93 -4.96
C CYS A 123 -0.75 -4.53 -4.44
N VAL A 124 -1.16 -4.45 -3.17
CA VAL A 124 -1.37 -3.19 -2.44
C VAL A 124 -0.09 -2.36 -2.39
N GLY A 125 -0.24 -1.03 -2.46
CA GLY A 125 0.88 -0.12 -2.25
C GLY A 125 0.82 1.13 -3.12
N LEU A 126 1.72 2.06 -2.84
CA LEU A 126 1.97 3.23 -3.67
C LEU A 126 3.05 2.89 -4.69
N ILE A 127 2.67 2.81 -5.96
CA ILE A 127 3.57 2.42 -7.05
C ILE A 127 4.05 3.66 -7.79
N SER A 128 5.37 3.89 -7.78
CA SER A 128 6.01 4.93 -8.59
C SER A 128 6.46 4.34 -9.92
N ILE A 129 6.18 5.06 -11.01
CA ILE A 129 6.57 4.68 -12.38
C ILE A 129 7.52 5.72 -12.92
N THR A 130 8.67 5.28 -13.41
CA THR A 130 9.67 6.15 -14.03
C THR A 130 10.04 5.60 -15.40
N LEU A 131 10.04 6.45 -16.42
CA LEU A 131 10.51 6.07 -17.74
C LEU A 131 12.03 6.01 -17.77
N LYS A 132 12.59 4.80 -17.93
CA LYS A 132 14.04 4.59 -18.01
C LYS A 132 14.59 4.78 -19.42
N LYS A 133 13.84 4.32 -20.41
CA LYS A 133 14.27 4.33 -21.80
C LYS A 133 13.10 4.45 -22.74
N ALA A 134 13.27 5.28 -23.77
CA ALA A 134 12.34 5.35 -24.89
C ALA A 134 13.13 5.43 -26.20
N THR A 135 12.83 4.55 -27.15
CA THR A 135 13.52 4.47 -28.43
C THR A 135 12.54 4.24 -29.56
N LEU A 136 12.72 5.01 -30.61
CA LEU A 136 12.04 4.79 -31.89
C LEU A 136 12.89 3.84 -32.74
N ILE A 137 12.29 2.77 -33.20
CA ILE A 137 12.89 1.82 -34.12
C ILE A 137 12.24 2.02 -35.49
N ASP A 138 13.03 2.20 -36.51
CA ASP A 138 12.55 2.38 -37.87
C ASP A 138 11.83 1.12 -38.42
N ALA A 139 11.10 1.26 -39.50
CA ALA A 139 10.31 0.16 -40.12
C ALA A 139 11.16 -1.04 -40.54
N ILE A 140 12.44 -0.83 -40.82
CA ILE A 140 13.39 -1.88 -41.24
C ILE A 140 14.10 -2.48 -40.02
N GLY A 141 14.04 -1.83 -38.86
CA GLY A 141 14.72 -2.25 -37.63
C GLY A 141 16.24 -2.07 -37.69
N MET A 142 16.73 -1.12 -38.48
CA MET A 142 18.15 -0.85 -38.65
C MET A 142 18.65 0.27 -37.74
N SER A 143 17.82 1.25 -37.45
CA SER A 143 18.15 2.44 -36.68
C SER A 143 17.40 2.48 -35.34
N LEU A 144 18.10 2.93 -34.31
CA LEU A 144 17.56 3.23 -32.98
C LEU A 144 17.72 4.72 -32.75
N SER A 145 16.61 5.43 -32.71
CA SER A 145 16.59 6.86 -32.41
C SER A 145 16.07 7.08 -31.01
N PRO A 146 16.90 7.60 -30.08
CA PRO A 146 16.44 7.88 -28.71
C PRO A 146 15.38 8.98 -28.73
N LEU A 147 14.34 8.81 -27.94
CA LEU A 147 13.29 9.80 -27.76
C LEU A 147 13.61 10.67 -26.55
N SER A 148 13.50 11.97 -26.71
CA SER A 148 13.72 12.93 -25.63
C SER A 148 12.40 13.15 -24.88
N CYS A 149 12.01 12.19 -24.06
CA CYS A 149 10.87 12.26 -23.17
C CYS A 149 11.26 11.74 -21.80
N ALA A 150 10.69 12.33 -20.76
CA ALA A 150 10.82 11.89 -19.38
C ALA A 150 9.42 11.75 -18.80
N PHE A 151 9.22 10.78 -17.95
CA PHE A 151 7.98 10.59 -17.21
C PHE A 151 8.30 10.06 -15.82
N GLU A 152 7.69 10.70 -14.85
CA GLU A 152 7.64 10.24 -13.47
C GLU A 152 6.22 10.46 -12.95
N GLY A 153 5.64 9.42 -12.41
CA GLY A 153 4.28 9.45 -11.87
C GLY A 153 4.10 8.39 -10.80
N SER A 154 2.97 8.43 -10.12
CA SER A 154 2.62 7.42 -9.14
C SER A 154 1.14 7.12 -9.17
N TYR A 155 0.77 5.90 -8.81
CA TYR A 155 -0.60 5.50 -8.57
C TYR A 155 -0.69 4.66 -7.31
N ALA A 156 -1.83 4.78 -6.61
CA ALA A 156 -2.12 4.03 -5.42
C ALA A 156 -2.98 2.81 -5.74
N VAL A 157 -2.60 1.66 -5.18
CA VAL A 157 -3.41 0.44 -5.17
C VAL A 157 -3.86 0.20 -3.74
N TYR A 158 -5.14 0.48 -3.48
CA TYR A 158 -5.74 0.34 -2.16
C TYR A 158 -6.15 -1.10 -1.89
N PRO A 159 -6.08 -1.56 -0.62
CA PRO A 159 -6.68 -2.83 -0.23
C PRO A 159 -8.21 -2.76 -0.42
N SER A 160 -8.83 -3.90 -0.67
CA SER A 160 -10.28 -4.02 -0.58
C SER A 160 -10.70 -3.89 0.88
N ILE A 161 -11.82 -3.22 1.15
CA ILE A 161 -12.32 -3.07 2.53
C ILE A 161 -13.44 -4.09 2.72
N PRO A 162 -13.18 -5.26 3.31
CA PRO A 162 -14.22 -6.26 3.58
C PRO A 162 -15.15 -5.76 4.68
N GLN A 163 -16.40 -6.20 4.65
CA GLN A 163 -17.26 -6.04 5.83
C GLN A 163 -16.81 -7.05 6.88
N VAL A 164 -16.20 -6.53 7.94
CA VAL A 164 -15.77 -7.32 9.10
C VAL A 164 -16.75 -7.05 10.23
N ASP A 165 -17.51 -8.08 10.63
CA ASP A 165 -18.35 -8.00 11.81
C ASP A 165 -17.49 -8.39 13.03
N THR A 166 -16.92 -7.38 13.68
CA THR A 166 -16.17 -7.57 14.93
C THR A 166 -17.13 -7.44 16.11
N TYR A 167 -17.14 -8.44 16.95
CA TYR A 167 -17.78 -8.34 18.28
C TYR A 167 -16.72 -7.82 19.26
N PHE A 168 -16.92 -6.59 19.69
CA PHE A 168 -16.13 -5.98 20.74
C PHE A 168 -16.92 -6.09 22.03
N ASP A 169 -16.48 -6.91 22.95
CA ASP A 169 -17.15 -7.02 24.26
C ASP A 169 -16.80 -5.82 25.13
N HIS A 170 -17.63 -4.78 25.05
CA HIS A 170 -17.50 -3.60 25.90
C HIS A 170 -17.62 -3.94 27.40
N MET A 171 -18.26 -5.08 27.75
CA MET A 171 -18.40 -5.51 29.14
C MET A 171 -17.10 -6.07 29.71
N ALA A 172 -16.30 -6.76 28.89
CA ALA A 172 -14.99 -7.26 29.30
C ALA A 172 -14.00 -6.14 29.63
N GLN A 173 -14.12 -4.98 28.98
CA GLN A 173 -13.33 -3.79 29.31
C GLN A 173 -13.65 -3.26 30.72
N THR A 174 -14.89 -3.41 31.17
CA THR A 174 -15.32 -2.92 32.48
C THR A 174 -14.96 -3.91 33.61
N GLU A 175 -14.81 -5.19 33.32
CA GLU A 175 -14.49 -6.22 34.31
C GLU A 175 -13.01 -6.53 34.43
N SER A 176 -12.23 -6.43 33.37
CA SER A 176 -10.77 -6.62 33.40
C SER A 176 -10.00 -5.36 33.83
N SER A 177 -10.60 -4.19 33.70
CA SER A 177 -10.18 -3.04 34.42
C SER A 177 -10.77 -3.18 35.85
N ASN A 178 -9.97 -3.61 36.82
CA ASN A 178 -9.99 -2.91 38.10
C ASN A 178 -9.82 -1.45 37.70
N ALA A 179 -10.95 -0.75 37.50
CA ALA A 179 -10.97 0.57 36.89
C ALA A 179 -10.04 1.45 37.68
N SER A 180 -8.80 1.55 37.19
CA SER A 180 -7.85 2.48 37.74
C SER A 180 -8.32 3.84 37.26
N TYR A 181 -9.18 4.44 38.05
CA TYR A 181 -9.64 5.79 37.85
C TYR A 181 -8.46 6.71 38.03
N ASP A 182 -8.30 7.63 37.09
CA ASP A 182 -7.25 8.63 37.19
C ASP A 182 -7.55 9.55 38.39
N GLN A 183 -6.83 9.33 39.47
CA GLN A 183 -6.95 10.13 40.69
C GLN A 183 -6.43 11.57 40.51
N SER A 184 -5.94 11.91 39.34
CA SER A 184 -5.43 13.25 39.03
C SER A 184 -6.39 14.12 38.20
N MET A 185 -7.44 13.54 37.59
CA MET A 185 -8.34 14.27 36.69
C MET A 185 -9.82 14.07 37.00
N LYS A 186 -10.58 15.20 36.93
CA LYS A 186 -12.04 15.22 37.07
C LYS A 186 -12.69 14.66 35.81
N GLY A 187 -13.68 13.76 35.99
CA GLY A 187 -14.47 13.15 34.92
C GLY A 187 -15.96 13.45 35.00
N ARG A 188 -16.74 12.70 34.24
CA ARG A 188 -18.22 12.76 34.24
C ARG A 188 -18.89 11.46 34.67
N ASP A 189 -18.10 10.45 35.04
CA ASP A 189 -18.65 9.18 35.47
C ASP A 189 -19.07 9.25 36.94
N GLU A 190 -20.37 9.18 37.18
CA GLU A 190 -20.98 9.26 38.52
C GLU A 190 -20.88 7.94 39.31
N SER A 191 -20.36 6.85 38.70
CA SER A 191 -20.28 5.53 39.32
C SER A 191 -19.18 5.46 40.38
N GLU A 192 -18.09 6.21 40.20
CA GLU A 192 -17.04 6.34 41.21
C GLU A 192 -16.74 7.76 41.61
N VAL A 193 -16.43 7.94 42.87
CA VAL A 193 -16.18 9.23 43.51
C VAL A 193 -14.69 9.51 43.48
N PHE A 194 -14.31 10.52 42.70
CA PHE A 194 -12.94 11.02 42.64
C PHE A 194 -12.53 11.70 43.93
N ASP A 195 -13.36 12.64 44.42
CA ASP A 195 -13.09 13.45 45.61
C ASP A 195 -14.41 13.99 46.17
N LEU A 196 -14.31 14.48 47.38
CA LEU A 196 -15.39 15.13 48.09
C LEU A 196 -15.02 16.60 48.35
N ARG A 197 -15.80 17.52 47.81
CA ARG A 197 -15.59 18.95 48.01
C ARG A 197 -16.83 19.63 48.52
N GLU A 198 -16.67 20.85 48.99
CA GLU A 198 -17.77 21.72 49.36
C GLU A 198 -18.64 22.06 48.13
N PHE A 199 -19.93 22.17 48.35
CA PHE A 199 -20.92 22.56 47.36
C PHE A 199 -20.67 23.98 46.87
N ARG A 200 -20.70 24.16 45.55
CA ARG A 200 -20.61 25.46 44.91
C ARG A 200 -21.92 25.77 44.17
N ARG A 201 -22.26 27.05 44.07
CA ARG A 201 -23.46 27.52 43.37
C ARG A 201 -23.39 27.11 41.89
N GLY A 202 -24.29 26.20 41.47
CA GLY A 202 -24.32 25.60 40.14
C GLY A 202 -24.14 24.07 40.13
N ASP A 203 -23.78 23.49 41.26
CA ASP A 203 -23.66 22.05 41.39
C ASP A 203 -25.07 21.40 41.39
N ALA A 204 -25.18 20.23 40.78
CA ALA A 204 -26.45 19.50 40.76
C ALA A 204 -26.70 18.85 42.14
N MET A 205 -27.93 19.02 42.70
CA MET A 205 -28.31 18.42 44.00
C MET A 205 -28.21 16.92 44.05
N ARG A 206 -28.28 16.23 42.91
CA ARG A 206 -28.11 14.77 42.80
C ARG A 206 -26.69 14.28 43.13
N THR A 207 -25.66 15.15 42.99
CA THR A 207 -24.27 14.83 43.29
C THR A 207 -23.91 15.05 44.76
N VAL A 208 -24.83 15.52 45.59
CA VAL A 208 -24.62 15.74 47.03
C VAL A 208 -24.42 14.42 47.76
N HIS A 209 -23.36 14.32 48.55
CA HIS A 209 -23.09 13.18 49.40
C HIS A 209 -23.80 13.30 50.76
N TRP A 210 -25.11 13.02 50.81
CA TRP A 210 -25.96 13.25 51.97
C TRP A 210 -25.43 12.66 53.30
N LYS A 211 -24.79 11.49 53.25
CA LYS A 211 -24.20 10.88 54.43
C LYS A 211 -23.08 11.70 55.05
N ARG A 212 -22.24 12.32 54.24
CA ARG A 212 -21.14 13.20 54.72
C ARG A 212 -21.65 14.58 55.10
N THR A 213 -22.55 15.12 54.31
CA THR A 213 -23.27 16.37 54.60
C THR A 213 -23.90 16.35 55.98
N ALA A 214 -24.54 15.23 56.33
CA ALA A 214 -25.13 15.08 57.67
C ALA A 214 -24.12 14.97 58.83
N CYS A 215 -22.86 14.68 58.54
CA CYS A 215 -21.79 14.60 59.56
C CYS A 215 -21.04 15.94 59.77
N PHE A 216 -20.97 16.79 58.77
CA PHE A 216 -20.13 17.97 58.78
C PHE A 216 -20.93 19.29 58.75
N ASP A 217 -22.26 19.24 58.74
CA ASP A 217 -23.18 20.40 58.66
C ASP A 217 -22.96 21.32 57.45
N GLU A 218 -22.16 20.87 56.49
CA GLU A 218 -21.87 21.55 55.25
C GLU A 218 -22.20 20.65 54.05
N LEU A 219 -22.78 21.22 52.98
CA LEU A 219 -23.11 20.49 51.77
C LEU A 219 -21.82 20.01 51.05
N VAL A 220 -21.64 18.69 51.00
CA VAL A 220 -20.51 18.03 50.38
C VAL A 220 -21.00 17.38 49.07
N VAL A 221 -20.29 17.66 47.98
CA VAL A 221 -20.56 17.12 46.64
C VAL A 221 -19.54 16.04 46.28
N ARG A 222 -20.01 15.00 45.62
CA ARG A 222 -19.17 13.97 45.00
C ARG A 222 -18.63 14.53 43.69
N GLU A 223 -17.34 14.59 43.51
CA GLU A 223 -16.73 14.79 42.21
C GLU A 223 -16.57 13.45 41.50
N ALA A 224 -17.11 13.36 40.29
CA ALA A 224 -17.00 12.18 39.46
C ALA A 224 -15.55 11.98 38.99
N SER A 225 -15.10 10.73 38.97
CA SER A 225 -13.82 10.37 38.39
C SER A 225 -13.91 10.31 36.86
N ARG A 226 -12.78 10.43 36.21
CA ARG A 226 -12.66 10.15 34.79
C ARG A 226 -12.28 8.69 34.64
N PRO A 227 -13.09 7.86 33.92
CA PRO A 227 -12.65 6.54 33.58
C PRO A 227 -11.37 6.67 32.77
N VAL A 228 -10.40 5.88 33.06
CA VAL A 228 -9.19 5.82 32.27
C VAL A 228 -9.57 5.28 30.91
N ASP A 229 -9.41 6.09 29.85
CA ASP A 229 -9.67 5.69 28.50
C ASP A 229 -8.78 4.49 28.16
N SER A 230 -9.35 3.30 28.22
CA SER A 230 -8.66 2.07 27.84
C SER A 230 -8.34 2.13 26.34
N ARG A 231 -7.07 2.20 26.00
CA ARG A 231 -6.64 2.36 24.61
C ARG A 231 -6.61 1.03 23.89
N THR A 232 -7.36 0.94 22.80
CA THR A 232 -7.26 -0.15 21.82
C THR A 232 -6.18 0.19 20.81
N VAL A 233 -5.28 -0.76 20.56
CA VAL A 233 -4.20 -0.62 19.59
C VAL A 233 -4.33 -1.70 18.52
N LEU A 234 -4.34 -1.28 17.26
CA LEU A 234 -4.34 -2.15 16.09
C LEU A 234 -2.97 -2.11 15.43
N ILE A 235 -2.28 -3.24 15.40
CA ILE A 235 -0.91 -3.35 14.89
C ILE A 235 -0.90 -4.13 13.59
N PHE A 236 -0.29 -3.57 12.54
CA PHE A 236 0.09 -4.33 11.37
C PHE A 236 1.51 -4.89 11.59
N GLY A 237 1.58 -6.16 11.92
CA GLY A 237 2.83 -6.88 12.07
C GLY A 237 3.45 -7.17 10.72
N GLY A 238 4.65 -7.21 10.42
CA GLY A 238 5.25 -7.52 9.12
C GLY A 238 4.64 -8.77 8.46
N ILE A 239 4.81 -8.87 7.15
CA ILE A 239 4.39 -10.03 6.36
C ILE A 239 5.64 -10.72 5.83
N ALA A 240 5.92 -11.93 6.30
CA ALA A 240 7.06 -12.70 5.85
C ALA A 240 6.89 -13.10 4.38
N GLY A 241 7.95 -12.93 3.57
CA GLY A 241 7.98 -13.40 2.19
C GLY A 241 7.10 -12.66 1.19
N ALA A 242 6.65 -11.45 1.49
CA ALA A 242 5.68 -10.67 0.69
C ALA A 242 6.04 -10.54 -0.82
N ASN A 243 7.30 -10.68 -1.19
CA ASN A 243 7.79 -10.56 -2.58
C ASN A 243 8.15 -11.91 -3.23
N GLU A 244 8.05 -13.04 -2.52
CA GLU A 244 8.63 -14.31 -2.96
C GLU A 244 7.72 -15.12 -3.87
N SER A 245 6.39 -15.01 -3.72
CA SER A 245 5.42 -15.77 -4.50
C SER A 245 4.10 -15.04 -4.70
N GLU A 246 3.30 -15.48 -5.67
CA GLU A 246 1.93 -14.97 -5.87
C GLU A 246 1.02 -15.28 -4.67
N GLU A 247 1.24 -16.41 -4.00
CA GLU A 247 0.52 -16.77 -2.77
C GLU A 247 0.84 -15.78 -1.65
N ALA A 248 2.11 -15.40 -1.47
CA ALA A 248 2.53 -14.43 -0.47
C ALA A 248 1.98 -13.02 -0.75
N LYS A 249 1.85 -12.64 -2.02
CA LYS A 249 1.17 -11.40 -2.41
C LYS A 249 -0.32 -11.44 -2.06
N ALA A 250 -0.98 -12.56 -2.28
CA ALA A 250 -2.39 -12.74 -1.90
C ALA A 250 -2.57 -12.67 -0.38
N GLU A 251 -1.69 -13.30 0.40
CA GLU A 251 -1.67 -13.20 1.86
C GLU A 251 -1.47 -11.76 2.33
N LEU A 252 -0.53 -11.01 1.73
CA LEU A 252 -0.31 -9.60 2.02
C LEU A 252 -1.54 -8.75 1.73
N ASN A 253 -2.15 -8.93 0.55
CA ASN A 253 -3.35 -8.18 0.16
C ASN A 253 -4.50 -8.46 1.13
N SER A 254 -4.65 -9.72 1.54
CA SER A 254 -5.69 -10.15 2.49
C SER A 254 -5.44 -9.61 3.89
N ALA A 255 -4.19 -9.62 4.35
CA ALA A 255 -3.81 -9.05 5.64
C ALA A 255 -4.04 -7.52 5.65
N ALA A 256 -3.65 -6.82 4.59
CA ALA A 256 -3.90 -5.38 4.45
C ALA A 256 -5.39 -5.06 4.42
N SER A 257 -6.19 -5.88 3.71
CA SER A 257 -7.64 -5.73 3.64
C SER A 257 -8.31 -5.94 5.01
N LEU A 258 -7.89 -6.98 5.75
CA LEU A 258 -8.39 -7.24 7.11
C LEU A 258 -8.00 -6.13 8.08
N PHE A 259 -6.77 -5.67 8.03
CA PHE A 259 -6.29 -4.59 8.88
C PHE A 259 -7.14 -3.32 8.72
N VAL A 260 -7.37 -2.90 7.47
CA VAL A 260 -8.21 -1.74 7.17
C VAL A 260 -9.69 -2.03 7.53
N GLY A 261 -10.18 -3.25 7.26
CA GLY A 261 -11.55 -3.65 7.60
C GLY A 261 -11.82 -3.66 9.10
N ILE A 262 -10.87 -4.15 9.92
CA ILE A 262 -10.96 -4.13 11.39
C ILE A 262 -10.97 -2.69 11.89
N SER A 263 -10.06 -1.84 11.42
CA SER A 263 -10.04 -0.41 11.79
C SER A 263 -11.37 0.28 11.45
N GLN A 264 -11.94 0.01 10.27
CA GLN A 264 -13.26 0.54 9.89
C GLN A 264 -14.38 0.02 10.78
N SER A 265 -14.35 -1.27 11.13
CA SER A 265 -15.36 -1.87 12.02
C SER A 265 -15.30 -1.26 13.43
N LEU A 266 -14.11 -1.06 13.99
CA LEU A 266 -13.91 -0.38 15.27
C LEU A 266 -14.47 1.05 15.23
N LEU A 267 -14.15 1.79 14.17
CA LEU A 267 -14.65 3.16 13.99
C LEU A 267 -16.19 3.21 13.91
N ARG A 268 -16.82 2.28 13.16
CA ARG A 268 -18.28 2.17 13.09
C ARG A 268 -18.94 1.87 14.42
N GLN A 269 -18.26 1.13 15.30
CA GLN A 269 -18.71 0.85 16.67
C GLN A 269 -18.42 1.99 17.64
N GLY A 270 -17.81 3.09 17.18
CA GLY A 270 -17.44 4.23 18.01
C GLY A 270 -16.23 3.98 18.91
N VAL A 271 -15.42 2.94 18.60
CA VAL A 271 -14.19 2.62 19.34
C VAL A 271 -13.06 3.44 18.81
N VAL A 272 -12.59 4.41 19.61
CA VAL A 272 -11.37 5.15 19.33
C VAL A 272 -10.18 4.22 19.49
N HIS A 273 -9.32 4.14 18.48
CA HIS A 273 -8.19 3.21 18.50
C HIS A 273 -6.95 3.83 17.88
N THR A 274 -5.79 3.31 18.27
CA THR A 274 -4.50 3.73 17.73
C THR A 274 -4.01 2.68 16.73
N VAL A 275 -3.61 3.12 15.56
CA VAL A 275 -3.05 2.25 14.52
C VAL A 275 -1.54 2.35 14.53
N LEU A 276 -0.87 1.20 14.53
CA LEU A 276 0.58 1.07 14.45
C LEU A 276 0.96 0.23 13.23
N GLN A 277 1.98 0.66 12.51
CA GLN A 277 2.58 -0.09 11.42
C GLN A 277 4.05 -0.31 11.68
N LYS A 278 4.54 -1.53 11.43
CA LYS A 278 5.96 -1.83 11.49
C LYS A 278 6.61 -1.57 10.14
N ALA A 279 7.60 -0.69 10.11
CA ALA A 279 8.38 -0.40 8.91
C ALA A 279 9.87 -0.39 9.27
N ASN A 280 10.69 -1.02 8.43
CA ASN A 280 12.15 -1.12 8.62
C ASN A 280 12.57 -1.66 10.00
N GLY A 281 11.81 -2.59 10.58
CA GLY A 281 12.12 -3.19 11.88
C GLY A 281 11.69 -2.36 13.09
N ILE A 282 11.07 -1.20 12.93
CA ILE A 282 10.62 -0.31 14.01
C ILE A 282 9.14 0.02 13.80
N ILE A 283 8.37 0.06 14.89
CA ILE A 283 7.00 0.58 14.85
C ILE A 283 7.06 2.07 14.53
N ILE A 284 6.51 2.44 13.37
CA ILE A 284 6.39 3.84 12.95
C ILE A 284 5.03 4.38 13.39
N ASP A 285 5.03 5.65 13.70
CA ASP A 285 3.92 6.52 14.11
C ASP A 285 2.59 5.88 14.50
N ALA A 286 2.27 6.08 15.78
CA ALA A 286 0.95 5.83 16.32
C ALA A 286 -0.03 6.88 15.79
N ARG A 287 -0.97 6.47 14.96
CA ARG A 287 -2.07 7.34 14.53
C ARG A 287 -3.34 7.02 15.30
N LEU A 288 -3.87 8.03 15.95
CA LEU A 288 -5.17 7.94 16.62
C LEU A 288 -6.30 8.08 15.57
N ILE A 289 -7.24 7.17 15.59
CA ILE A 289 -8.40 7.14 14.69
C ILE A 289 -9.65 7.45 15.50
N GLU A 290 -10.20 8.65 15.29
CA GLU A 290 -11.40 9.14 15.95
C GLU A 290 -12.56 9.36 14.97
N ASN A 291 -12.25 9.58 13.70
CA ASN A 291 -13.23 9.92 12.68
C ASN A 291 -12.85 9.37 11.29
N GLU A 292 -13.77 9.47 10.32
CA GLU A 292 -13.54 9.00 8.95
C GLU A 292 -12.39 9.73 8.23
N GLY A 293 -12.13 10.99 8.59
CA GLY A 293 -11.02 11.75 8.02
C GLY A 293 -9.67 11.17 8.43
N ASP A 294 -9.53 10.81 9.71
CA ASP A 294 -8.32 10.14 10.23
C ASP A 294 -8.14 8.77 9.58
N PHE A 295 -9.23 8.02 9.42
CA PHE A 295 -9.24 6.72 8.78
C PHE A 295 -8.77 6.79 7.33
N ASN A 296 -9.28 7.72 6.53
CA ASN A 296 -8.85 7.88 5.13
C ASN A 296 -7.37 8.27 5.04
N THR A 297 -6.92 9.18 5.90
CA THR A 297 -5.52 9.58 5.94
C THR A 297 -4.61 8.41 6.38
N MET A 298 -5.08 7.59 7.31
CA MET A 298 -4.38 6.39 7.75
C MET A 298 -4.16 5.41 6.58
N ILE A 299 -5.18 5.19 5.73
CA ILE A 299 -5.03 4.28 4.58
C ILE A 299 -3.98 4.80 3.60
N ASP A 300 -3.99 6.11 3.30
CA ASP A 300 -3.02 6.73 2.40
C ASP A 300 -1.58 6.57 2.93
N GLU A 301 -1.38 6.81 4.21
CA GLU A 301 -0.08 6.63 4.86
C GLU A 301 0.31 5.15 4.92
N PHE A 302 -0.63 4.26 5.27
CA PHE A 302 -0.40 2.82 5.37
C PHE A 302 0.22 2.25 4.09
N ILE A 303 -0.33 2.58 2.92
CA ILE A 303 0.17 2.07 1.64
C ILE A 303 1.45 2.77 1.16
N ALA A 304 1.78 3.94 1.71
CA ALA A 304 2.96 4.72 1.32
C ALA A 304 4.22 4.31 2.09
N PHE A 305 4.08 3.77 3.31
CA PHE A 305 5.19 3.33 4.14
C PHE A 305 5.70 1.93 3.76
N PRO A 306 7.02 1.71 3.71
CA PRO A 306 7.58 0.41 3.39
C PRO A 306 7.29 -0.61 4.49
N LEU A 307 6.90 -1.81 4.08
CA LEU A 307 6.77 -2.94 4.99
C LEU A 307 8.13 -3.34 5.57
N SER A 308 8.10 -3.79 6.83
CA SER A 308 9.24 -4.46 7.41
C SER A 308 9.30 -5.91 6.92
N SER A 309 10.45 -6.32 6.43
CA SER A 309 10.75 -7.74 6.22
C SER A 309 11.05 -8.47 7.54
N ASP A 310 11.38 -7.72 8.58
CA ASP A 310 11.62 -8.24 9.91
C ASP A 310 10.31 -8.25 10.70
N VAL A 311 9.82 -9.44 10.96
CA VAL A 311 8.55 -9.69 11.65
C VAL A 311 8.73 -9.59 13.17
N ALA A 312 9.95 -9.82 13.66
CA ALA A 312 10.27 -9.84 15.10
C ALA A 312 10.09 -8.46 15.77
N PHE A 313 9.44 -8.43 16.93
CA PHE A 313 9.33 -7.21 17.74
C PHE A 313 10.66 -6.91 18.42
N SER A 314 11.16 -5.71 18.22
CA SER A 314 12.41 -5.23 18.82
C SER A 314 12.19 -4.69 20.25
N ALA A 315 13.27 -4.58 21.02
CA ALA A 315 13.22 -3.93 22.34
C ALA A 315 12.78 -2.45 22.28
N GLU A 316 12.92 -1.80 21.11
CA GLU A 316 12.43 -0.43 20.89
C GLU A 316 10.93 -0.40 20.67
N ASP A 317 10.37 -1.41 19.99
CA ASP A 317 8.93 -1.58 19.83
C ASP A 317 8.26 -1.79 21.19
N GLU A 318 8.87 -2.63 22.05
CA GLU A 318 8.40 -2.85 23.42
C GLU A 318 8.42 -1.57 24.28
N LYS A 319 9.48 -0.76 24.16
CA LYS A 319 9.54 0.54 24.82
C LYS A 319 8.44 1.49 24.36
N ARG A 320 8.12 1.50 23.08
CA ARG A 320 7.02 2.32 22.54
C ARG A 320 5.66 1.85 23.06
N LEU A 321 5.40 0.55 23.04
CA LEU A 321 4.17 -0.01 23.61
C LEU A 321 4.06 0.30 25.12
N SER A 322 5.16 0.15 25.87
CA SER A 322 5.19 0.47 27.32
C SER A 322 5.03 1.96 27.62
N SER A 323 5.41 2.84 26.68
CA SER A 323 5.20 4.28 26.83
C SER A 323 3.75 4.72 26.57
N MET A 324 2.95 3.87 25.91
CA MET A 324 1.52 4.07 25.75
C MET A 324 0.85 3.67 27.06
N GLN A 325 0.46 4.65 27.87
CA GLN A 325 -0.23 4.42 29.13
C GLN A 325 -1.55 3.66 28.90
N GLN A 326 -1.76 2.60 29.65
CA GLN A 326 -3.03 1.88 29.79
C GLN A 326 -3.58 1.27 28.48
N LEU A 327 -2.78 0.39 27.88
CA LEU A 327 -3.26 -0.48 26.82
C LEU A 327 -4.24 -1.50 27.41
N SER A 328 -5.49 -1.50 26.94
CA SER A 328 -6.47 -2.52 27.34
C SER A 328 -6.50 -3.65 26.34
N LYS A 329 -6.43 -3.33 25.05
CA LYS A 329 -6.53 -4.31 23.98
C LYS A 329 -5.53 -4.07 22.88
N ILE A 330 -4.90 -5.16 22.46
CA ILE A 330 -3.95 -5.19 21.34
C ILE A 330 -4.49 -6.15 20.30
N ILE A 331 -4.66 -5.66 19.08
CA ILE A 331 -5.06 -6.47 17.93
C ILE A 331 -3.88 -6.49 16.96
N LEU A 332 -3.31 -7.68 16.74
CA LEU A 332 -2.18 -7.87 15.84
C LEU A 332 -2.63 -8.58 14.57
N VAL A 333 -2.38 -7.99 13.40
CA VAL A 333 -2.63 -8.61 12.08
C VAL A 333 -1.30 -8.99 11.45
N THR A 334 -1.09 -10.28 11.17
CA THR A 334 0.18 -10.80 10.62
C THR A 334 -0.04 -12.12 9.88
N ASN A 335 0.92 -12.57 9.07
CA ASN A 335 0.94 -13.92 8.49
C ASN A 335 1.94 -14.87 9.17
N PHE A 336 2.75 -14.35 10.09
CA PHE A 336 3.79 -15.09 10.76
C PHE A 336 3.84 -14.77 12.25
N LEU A 337 4.02 -15.80 13.09
CA LEU A 337 4.06 -15.64 14.54
C LEU A 337 5.18 -16.45 15.16
N GLN A 338 5.82 -15.85 16.15
CA GLN A 338 6.70 -16.54 17.09
C GLN A 338 6.05 -16.52 18.49
N ASN A 339 5.97 -17.69 19.12
CA ASN A 339 5.31 -17.82 20.43
C ASN A 339 5.91 -16.91 21.50
N GLU A 340 7.24 -16.71 21.47
CA GLU A 340 7.94 -15.84 22.41
C GLU A 340 7.50 -14.37 22.32
N GLU A 341 7.19 -13.92 21.13
CA GLU A 341 6.74 -12.53 20.88
C GLU A 341 5.32 -12.31 21.37
N LEU A 342 4.46 -13.30 21.21
CA LEU A 342 3.09 -13.23 21.71
C LEU A 342 3.04 -13.16 23.23
N GLU A 343 3.88 -13.95 23.91
CA GLU A 343 3.99 -13.90 25.36
C GLU A 343 4.46 -12.53 25.86
N ARG A 344 5.38 -11.88 25.14
CA ARG A 344 5.83 -10.52 25.46
C ARG A 344 4.74 -9.47 25.23
N LEU A 345 4.03 -9.54 24.09
CA LEU A 345 2.95 -8.60 23.78
C LEU A 345 1.76 -8.75 24.74
N GLY A 346 1.42 -9.97 25.14
CA GLY A 346 0.34 -10.25 26.07
C GLY A 346 0.55 -9.69 27.48
N VAL A 347 1.76 -9.25 27.84
CA VAL A 347 2.04 -8.57 29.12
C VAL A 347 1.46 -7.15 29.13
N TYR A 348 1.28 -6.51 27.96
CA TYR A 348 0.86 -5.11 27.86
C TYR A 348 -0.67 -4.93 27.81
N GLY A 349 -1.43 -5.99 27.50
CA GLY A 349 -2.89 -5.92 27.40
C GLY A 349 -3.50 -7.22 26.88
N ASP A 350 -4.83 -7.26 26.77
CA ASP A 350 -5.55 -8.38 26.14
C ASP A 350 -5.18 -8.46 24.64
N LEU A 351 -4.51 -9.56 24.26
CA LEU A 351 -3.95 -9.73 22.92
C LEU A 351 -4.85 -10.62 22.08
N SER A 352 -5.36 -10.04 20.97
CA SER A 352 -6.03 -10.77 19.91
C SER A 352 -5.17 -10.77 18.65
N VAL A 353 -4.88 -11.94 18.10
CA VAL A 353 -3.98 -12.09 16.96
C VAL A 353 -4.77 -12.63 15.78
N VAL A 354 -4.76 -11.88 14.67
CA VAL A 354 -5.38 -12.26 13.41
C VAL A 354 -4.29 -12.77 12.47
N VAL A 355 -4.28 -14.07 12.22
CA VAL A 355 -3.30 -14.72 11.36
C VAL A 355 -3.91 -14.94 9.98
N VAL A 356 -3.25 -14.43 8.95
CA VAL A 356 -3.67 -14.59 7.56
C VAL A 356 -2.80 -15.63 6.87
N GLY A 357 -3.43 -16.66 6.28
CA GLY A 357 -2.75 -17.76 5.58
C GLY A 357 -2.77 -19.07 6.35
N ALA A 358 -2.95 -20.17 5.61
CA ALA A 358 -3.21 -21.50 6.20
C ALA A 358 -1.96 -22.20 6.79
N ARG A 359 -0.75 -21.72 6.46
CA ARG A 359 0.49 -22.49 6.75
C ARG A 359 0.87 -22.54 8.23
N ASN A 360 0.40 -21.61 9.04
CA ASN A 360 0.79 -21.47 10.45
C ASN A 360 -0.35 -21.62 11.46
N ALA A 361 -1.60 -21.70 11.00
CA ALA A 361 -2.76 -21.72 11.88
C ALA A 361 -2.88 -23.00 12.76
N THR A 362 -2.29 -24.11 12.35
CA THR A 362 -2.37 -25.39 13.07
C THR A 362 -1.35 -25.53 14.22
N ALA A 363 -0.37 -24.64 14.31
CA ALA A 363 0.70 -24.69 15.32
C ALA A 363 0.34 -24.00 16.65
N PHE A 364 -0.81 -23.33 16.72
CA PHE A 364 -1.17 -22.53 17.89
C PHE A 364 -2.11 -23.29 18.82
N SER A 365 -1.55 -23.68 19.97
CA SER A 365 -2.32 -24.09 21.13
C SER A 365 -2.89 -22.83 21.78
N GLU A 366 -4.22 -22.79 22.01
CA GLU A 366 -4.85 -21.77 22.83
C GLU A 366 -4.21 -21.75 24.23
N LYS A 367 -3.26 -20.85 24.42
CA LYS A 367 -2.76 -20.52 25.75
C LYS A 367 -3.64 -19.42 26.31
N ARG A 368 -3.88 -19.42 27.61
CA ARG A 368 -4.77 -18.50 28.36
C ARG A 368 -4.42 -17.00 28.21
N LEU A 369 -3.34 -16.65 27.53
CA LEU A 369 -2.81 -15.27 27.48
C LEU A 369 -3.17 -14.52 26.19
N TYR A 370 -3.65 -15.19 25.15
CA TYR A 370 -3.97 -14.54 23.88
C TYR A 370 -4.97 -15.37 23.06
N ARG A 371 -5.77 -14.68 22.27
CA ARG A 371 -6.72 -15.29 21.33
C ARG A 371 -6.12 -15.28 19.92
N VAL A 372 -6.16 -16.40 19.23
CA VAL A 372 -5.70 -16.49 17.83
C VAL A 372 -6.90 -16.74 16.90
N ILE A 373 -7.03 -15.87 15.91
CA ILE A 373 -8.07 -15.96 14.89
C ILE A 373 -7.37 -16.24 13.55
N ALA A 374 -7.54 -17.45 13.02
CA ALA A 374 -6.99 -17.81 11.72
C ALA A 374 -7.99 -17.47 10.60
N VAL A 375 -7.52 -16.73 9.60
CA VAL A 375 -8.33 -16.33 8.44
C VAL A 375 -7.65 -16.82 7.17
N SER A 376 -8.40 -17.53 6.32
CA SER A 376 -7.90 -17.91 4.99
C SER A 376 -7.82 -16.69 4.08
N ALA A 377 -6.76 -16.58 3.30
CA ALA A 377 -6.59 -15.48 2.34
C ALA A 377 -7.76 -15.37 1.35
N ASP A 378 -8.34 -16.50 0.93
CA ASP A 378 -9.46 -16.53 -0.01
C ASP A 378 -10.79 -16.05 0.59
N SER A 379 -10.95 -16.11 1.91
CA SER A 379 -12.21 -15.75 2.60
C SER A 379 -12.38 -14.25 2.80
N VAL A 380 -11.31 -13.48 2.71
CA VAL A 380 -11.31 -12.03 2.98
C VAL A 380 -12.09 -11.21 1.93
N GLY A 381 -12.27 -11.76 0.71
CA GLY A 381 -12.96 -11.06 -0.38
C GLY A 381 -14.48 -10.90 -0.20
N THR A 382 -15.11 -11.62 0.71
CA THR A 382 -16.59 -11.66 0.79
C THR A 382 -17.19 -11.09 2.07
N SER A 383 -16.84 -11.54 3.19
CA SER A 383 -17.14 -10.96 4.53
C SER A 383 -16.59 -11.90 5.60
N VAL A 384 -15.87 -11.36 6.56
CA VAL A 384 -15.44 -12.12 7.73
C VAL A 384 -16.50 -11.89 8.81
N LYS A 385 -17.35 -12.89 9.02
CA LYS A 385 -18.42 -12.83 10.02
C LYS A 385 -17.94 -13.41 11.34
N ASN A 386 -18.38 -12.79 12.44
CA ASN A 386 -18.16 -13.24 13.82
C ASN A 386 -16.69 -13.28 14.25
N MET A 387 -15.93 -12.21 14.02
CA MET A 387 -14.68 -12.02 14.72
C MET A 387 -14.96 -11.55 16.14
N GLU A 388 -14.88 -12.43 17.11
CA GLU A 388 -14.78 -12.03 18.51
C GLU A 388 -13.32 -11.56 18.76
N LEU A 389 -13.14 -10.28 18.83
CA LEU A 389 -11.86 -9.62 19.10
C LEU A 389 -11.67 -9.39 20.59
#